data_31a709f4f2e7ef7d2e050146f4604b8f
#
_entry.id   31a709f4f2e7ef7d2e050146f4604b8f
#
_cell.length_a   1.000
_cell.length_b   1.000
_cell.length_c   1.000
_cell.angle_alpha   90.00
_cell.angle_beta   90.00
_cell.angle_gamma   90.00
#
_symmetry.space_group_name_H-M   'P 1'
#
loop_
_entity.id
_entity.type
_entity.pdbx_description
1 polymer ?
#
loop_
_entity_poly.entity_id
_entity_poly.type
_entity_poly.pdbx_seq_one_letter_code
_entity_poly.pdbx_strand_id
1 'polypeptide(L)'
;MSLESQPATSSPPPNPLGGKTLIVDWQDPNVYPRPSAALKDAGDQDQVFVRAGIYEDKLFISARPVLLTGAGRDVVQIYSRVGGPLYLQRVPSGRISGLTFRYVGSDQHSAINVLDSSCMITSCRATEGILSGVVIYGPECRPAFIDNEVSCNRESGIFVFAGAQPRVADNVCRGNHHFGIAVRDQGSRPELVRNRCSDNWLSGMLFFHHAEALLVDNVCTDNVHWGVVATPDSRLSPPPDGLAGSNVLVPNPRGALHITDEPLSEIGR
;
A
#
# COMPACT_ATOMS: atom_id res chain seq x y z
N MET A 1 -33.07 -12.85 -17.14
CA MET A 1 -33.04 -11.36 -17.13
C MET A 1 -31.59 -10.98 -17.00
N SER A 2 -30.99 -10.67 -18.13
CA SER A 2 -29.54 -10.34 -18.23
C SER A 2 -29.35 -8.88 -17.82
N LEU A 3 -28.67 -8.63 -16.72
CA LEU A 3 -28.17 -7.31 -16.38
C LEU A 3 -26.88 -7.08 -17.16
N GLU A 4 -26.98 -6.67 -18.40
CA GLU A 4 -25.91 -6.01 -19.12
C GLU A 4 -25.75 -4.59 -18.55
N SER A 5 -24.94 -4.46 -17.51
CA SER A 5 -24.38 -3.16 -17.15
C SER A 5 -23.30 -2.83 -18.18
N GLN A 6 -23.61 -1.93 -19.10
CA GLN A 6 -22.58 -1.33 -19.96
C GLN A 6 -21.48 -0.75 -19.07
N PRO A 7 -20.20 -1.11 -19.28
CA PRO A 7 -19.10 -0.46 -18.58
C PRO A 7 -19.12 1.02 -18.96
N ALA A 8 -19.21 1.88 -17.96
CA ALA A 8 -19.06 3.31 -18.18
C ALA A 8 -17.71 3.56 -18.84
N THR A 9 -17.72 4.05 -20.07
CA THR A 9 -16.53 4.50 -20.78
C THR A 9 -16.07 5.80 -20.12
N SER A 10 -15.37 5.68 -18.98
CA SER A 10 -14.78 6.85 -18.33
C SER A 10 -13.69 7.41 -19.22
N SER A 11 -13.85 8.68 -19.58
CA SER A 11 -12.80 9.41 -20.28
C SER A 11 -11.59 9.58 -19.36
N PRO A 12 -10.36 9.48 -19.89
CA PRO A 12 -9.17 9.72 -19.09
C PRO A 12 -9.15 11.16 -18.56
N PRO A 13 -8.66 11.39 -17.34
CA PRO A 13 -8.37 12.74 -16.89
C PRO A 13 -7.27 13.35 -17.78
N PRO A 14 -7.23 14.68 -17.91
CA PRO A 14 -6.16 15.35 -18.65
C PRO A 14 -4.79 14.90 -18.14
N ASN A 15 -3.86 14.63 -19.06
CA ASN A 15 -2.48 14.33 -18.69
C ASN A 15 -1.79 15.60 -18.17
N PRO A 16 -1.43 15.68 -16.89
CA PRO A 16 -0.85 16.89 -16.29
C PRO A 16 0.56 17.20 -16.80
N LEU A 17 1.21 16.25 -17.45
CA LEU A 17 2.57 16.38 -17.99
C LEU A 17 2.59 16.81 -19.47
N GLY A 18 1.42 16.88 -20.09
CA GLY A 18 1.27 17.30 -21.50
C GLY A 18 1.67 16.26 -22.55
N GLY A 19 2.09 15.06 -22.14
CA GLY A 19 2.37 13.93 -23.02
C GLY A 19 1.10 13.24 -23.53
N LYS A 20 1.26 12.12 -24.23
CA LYS A 20 0.14 11.31 -24.75
C LYS A 20 -0.58 10.60 -23.60
N THR A 21 -1.83 10.24 -23.84
CA THR A 21 -2.56 9.27 -22.99
C THR A 21 -2.71 7.96 -23.76
N LEU A 22 -2.07 6.90 -23.25
CA LEU A 22 -2.18 5.53 -23.75
C LEU A 22 -3.34 4.85 -23.02
N ILE A 23 -4.35 4.45 -23.78
CA ILE A 23 -5.57 3.83 -23.23
C ILE A 23 -5.37 2.32 -23.13
N VAL A 24 -5.79 1.75 -22.01
CA VAL A 24 -5.83 0.30 -21.79
C VAL A 24 -7.28 -0.15 -21.66
N ASP A 25 -7.68 -1.08 -22.52
CA ASP A 25 -8.99 -1.72 -22.48
C ASP A 25 -8.89 -3.08 -23.20
N TRP A 26 -9.12 -4.17 -22.48
CA TRP A 26 -9.02 -5.51 -23.09
C TRP A 26 -10.17 -5.82 -24.06
N GLN A 27 -11.24 -5.05 -24.06
CA GLN A 27 -12.41 -5.21 -24.95
C GLN A 27 -12.30 -4.39 -26.24
N ASP A 28 -11.44 -3.38 -26.27
CA ASP A 28 -11.26 -2.50 -27.43
C ASP A 28 -9.97 -2.89 -28.20
N PRO A 29 -10.09 -3.49 -29.38
CA PRO A 29 -8.92 -3.94 -30.15
C PRO A 29 -8.05 -2.80 -30.70
N ASN A 30 -8.50 -1.54 -30.62
CA ASN A 30 -7.76 -0.39 -31.10
C ASN A 30 -6.85 0.27 -30.04
N VAL A 31 -6.86 -0.26 -28.81
CA VAL A 31 -6.04 0.25 -27.70
C VAL A 31 -5.24 -0.91 -27.07
N TYR A 32 -4.46 -0.61 -26.04
CA TYR A 32 -3.64 -1.63 -25.36
C TYR A 32 -4.51 -2.64 -24.61
N PRO A 33 -4.28 -3.96 -24.79
CA PRO A 33 -5.09 -4.98 -24.12
C PRO A 33 -4.77 -5.13 -22.62
N ARG A 34 -3.61 -4.63 -22.17
CA ARG A 34 -3.17 -4.70 -20.77
C ARG A 34 -2.22 -3.57 -20.38
N PRO A 35 -2.17 -3.19 -19.08
CA PRO A 35 -1.33 -2.10 -18.60
C PRO A 35 0.16 -2.26 -18.89
N SER A 36 0.73 -3.46 -18.75
CA SER A 36 2.15 -3.71 -19.01
C SER A 36 2.56 -3.41 -20.46
N ALA A 37 1.67 -3.67 -21.42
CA ALA A 37 1.91 -3.36 -22.83
C ALA A 37 1.95 -1.82 -23.05
N ALA A 38 1.00 -1.09 -22.51
CA ALA A 38 0.99 0.36 -22.59
C ALA A 38 2.19 0.99 -21.88
N LEU A 39 2.54 0.49 -20.68
CA LEU A 39 3.70 0.97 -19.93
C LEU A 39 5.01 0.75 -20.67
N LYS A 40 5.14 -0.32 -21.47
CA LYS A 40 6.33 -0.56 -22.27
C LYS A 40 6.56 0.51 -23.34
N ASP A 41 5.47 1.02 -23.93
CA ASP A 41 5.49 2.00 -25.01
C ASP A 41 5.38 3.46 -24.53
N ALA A 42 5.02 3.67 -23.25
CA ALA A 42 4.90 4.99 -22.67
C ALA A 42 6.26 5.67 -22.49
N GLY A 43 6.37 6.92 -22.88
CA GLY A 43 7.48 7.83 -22.54
C GLY A 43 7.31 8.43 -21.14
N ASP A 44 8.33 9.17 -20.68
CA ASP A 44 8.39 9.72 -19.31
C ASP A 44 7.30 10.77 -19.00
N GLN A 45 6.72 11.39 -20.02
CA GLN A 45 5.64 12.38 -19.88
C GLN A 45 4.26 11.79 -20.23
N ASP A 46 4.20 10.54 -20.66
CA ASP A 46 2.96 9.92 -21.07
C ASP A 46 2.17 9.39 -19.87
N GLN A 47 0.85 9.43 -20.02
CA GLN A 47 -0.07 8.81 -19.08
C GLN A 47 -0.55 7.47 -19.62
N VAL A 48 -0.55 6.44 -18.79
CA VAL A 48 -1.28 5.19 -19.06
C VAL A 48 -2.59 5.25 -18.28
N PHE A 49 -3.70 5.22 -19.01
CA PHE A 49 -5.04 5.20 -18.42
C PHE A 49 -5.70 3.84 -18.63
N VAL A 50 -6.10 3.21 -17.52
CA VAL A 50 -6.71 1.87 -17.50
C VAL A 50 -8.22 2.02 -17.30
N ARG A 51 -8.99 1.64 -18.32
CA ARG A 51 -10.45 1.58 -18.24
C ARG A 51 -10.92 0.50 -17.29
N ALA A 52 -12.21 0.56 -16.91
CA ALA A 52 -12.84 -0.44 -16.07
C ALA A 52 -12.64 -1.85 -16.61
N GLY A 53 -12.24 -2.79 -15.76
CA GLY A 53 -11.96 -4.16 -16.16
C GLY A 53 -11.10 -4.92 -15.18
N ILE A 54 -10.95 -6.22 -15.44
CA ILE A 54 -10.11 -7.13 -14.67
C ILE A 54 -8.98 -7.60 -15.58
N TYR A 55 -7.75 -7.29 -15.21
CA TYR A 55 -6.55 -7.53 -16.01
C TYR A 55 -5.63 -8.52 -15.29
N GLU A 56 -5.36 -9.66 -15.92
CA GLU A 56 -4.27 -10.53 -15.47
C GLU A 56 -2.95 -9.95 -16.00
N ASP A 57 -2.21 -9.28 -15.12
CA ASP A 57 -1.00 -8.59 -15.51
C ASP A 57 -0.02 -8.44 -14.33
N LYS A 58 1.25 -8.23 -14.67
CA LYS A 58 2.32 -7.97 -13.72
C LYS A 58 3.11 -6.74 -14.18
N LEU A 59 3.05 -5.70 -13.38
CA LEU A 59 3.68 -4.43 -13.69
C LEU A 59 5.04 -4.35 -13.00
N PHE A 60 6.10 -4.30 -13.78
CA PHE A 60 7.45 -4.02 -13.31
C PHE A 60 7.89 -2.68 -13.88
N ILE A 61 8.05 -1.67 -13.00
CA ILE A 61 8.45 -0.31 -13.38
C ILE A 61 9.77 -0.02 -12.69
N SER A 62 10.81 0.28 -13.48
CA SER A 62 12.15 0.49 -12.95
C SER A 62 12.82 1.72 -13.54
N ALA A 63 13.45 2.50 -12.66
CA ALA A 63 14.36 3.60 -12.97
C ALA A 63 13.82 4.64 -13.96
N ARG A 64 12.50 4.88 -13.95
CA ARG A 64 11.86 5.92 -14.77
C ARG A 64 10.62 6.50 -14.07
N PRO A 65 10.20 7.72 -14.42
CA PRO A 65 8.93 8.28 -13.99
C PRO A 65 7.73 7.42 -14.44
N VAL A 66 6.61 7.51 -13.71
CA VAL A 66 5.38 6.81 -14.07
C VAL A 66 4.15 7.66 -13.82
N LEU A 67 3.23 7.67 -14.78
CA LEU A 67 1.88 8.18 -14.61
C LEU A 67 0.89 7.10 -15.04
N LEU A 68 0.37 6.35 -14.06
CA LEU A 68 -0.56 5.23 -14.25
C LEU A 68 -1.84 5.54 -13.49
N THR A 69 -2.95 5.68 -14.22
CA THR A 69 -4.24 6.03 -13.65
C THR A 69 -5.30 5.02 -14.07
N GLY A 70 -6.03 4.47 -13.13
CA GLY A 70 -7.23 3.66 -13.39
C GLY A 70 -8.49 4.50 -13.34
N ALA A 71 -9.56 4.00 -13.94
CA ALA A 71 -10.90 4.60 -13.88
C ALA A 71 -11.51 4.61 -12.47
N GLY A 72 -10.89 3.93 -11.52
CA GLY A 72 -11.28 3.86 -10.11
C GLY A 72 -10.94 2.51 -9.49
N ARG A 73 -10.51 2.51 -8.22
CA ARG A 73 -10.11 1.27 -7.51
C ARG A 73 -11.22 0.22 -7.38
N ASP A 74 -12.48 0.63 -7.50
CA ASP A 74 -13.61 -0.31 -7.38
C ASP A 74 -13.97 -0.96 -8.73
N VAL A 75 -13.50 -0.41 -9.85
CA VAL A 75 -13.84 -0.86 -11.19
C VAL A 75 -12.62 -1.33 -12.01
N VAL A 76 -11.39 -1.06 -11.56
CA VAL A 76 -10.17 -1.53 -12.23
C VAL A 76 -9.39 -2.44 -11.29
N GLN A 77 -9.25 -3.71 -11.69
CA GLN A 77 -8.48 -4.69 -10.94
C GLN A 77 -7.32 -5.22 -11.80
N ILE A 78 -6.10 -5.13 -11.29
CA ILE A 78 -4.92 -5.79 -11.83
C ILE A 78 -4.54 -6.91 -10.88
N TYR A 79 -4.54 -8.15 -11.36
CA TYR A 79 -4.17 -9.30 -10.56
C TYR A 79 -3.05 -10.12 -11.19
N SER A 80 -2.30 -10.83 -10.35
CA SER A 80 -1.25 -11.74 -10.80
C SER A 80 -1.30 -13.06 -10.02
N ARG A 81 -0.97 -14.16 -10.70
CA ARG A 81 -0.82 -15.51 -10.12
C ARG A 81 0.63 -15.85 -9.83
N VAL A 82 1.58 -15.13 -10.43
CA VAL A 82 3.02 -15.37 -10.31
C VAL A 82 3.72 -14.07 -10.03
N GLY A 83 4.23 -13.91 -8.82
CA GLY A 83 4.81 -12.65 -8.34
C GLY A 83 3.77 -11.57 -8.08
N GLY A 84 4.12 -10.54 -7.32
CA GLY A 84 3.21 -9.43 -7.03
C GLY A 84 2.76 -8.68 -8.29
N PRO A 85 1.51 -8.21 -8.37
CA PRO A 85 0.99 -7.50 -9.54
C PRO A 85 1.65 -6.13 -9.77
N LEU A 86 2.22 -5.49 -8.74
CA LEU A 86 2.98 -4.24 -8.90
C LEU A 86 4.33 -4.33 -8.21
N TYR A 87 5.37 -4.04 -8.97
CA TYR A 87 6.73 -3.90 -8.49
C TYR A 87 7.36 -2.60 -9.00
N LEU A 88 7.76 -1.73 -8.07
CA LEU A 88 8.42 -0.46 -8.34
C LEU A 88 9.86 -0.51 -7.84
N GLN A 89 10.81 -0.22 -8.69
CA GLN A 89 12.24 -0.24 -8.35
C GLN A 89 12.92 1.04 -8.84
N ARG A 90 13.41 1.84 -7.91
CA ARG A 90 14.10 3.10 -8.22
C ARG A 90 13.30 4.03 -9.12
N VAL A 91 11.98 4.06 -8.91
CA VAL A 91 11.08 4.98 -9.61
C VAL A 91 11.22 6.37 -8.96
N PRO A 92 11.79 7.37 -9.67
CA PRO A 92 12.17 8.63 -9.05
C PRO A 92 11.00 9.55 -8.76
N SER A 93 9.92 9.45 -9.54
CA SER A 93 8.75 10.34 -9.43
C SER A 93 7.54 9.76 -10.16
N GLY A 94 6.40 10.43 -10.01
CA GLY A 94 5.16 10.10 -10.72
C GLY A 94 4.03 9.71 -9.80
N ARG A 95 2.96 9.19 -10.41
CA ARG A 95 1.74 8.80 -9.68
C ARG A 95 1.17 7.50 -10.20
N ILE A 96 0.70 6.68 -9.26
CA ILE A 96 -0.15 5.51 -9.52
C ILE A 96 -1.44 5.72 -8.74
N SER A 97 -2.59 5.65 -9.42
CA SER A 97 -3.88 5.95 -8.78
C SER A 97 -5.07 5.21 -9.36
N GLY A 98 -6.11 5.02 -8.55
CA GLY A 98 -7.41 4.51 -8.99
C GLY A 98 -7.41 3.04 -9.43
N LEU A 99 -6.59 2.19 -8.81
CA LEU A 99 -6.39 0.79 -9.19
C LEU A 99 -6.50 -0.12 -7.97
N THR A 100 -7.03 -1.33 -8.16
CA THR A 100 -6.88 -2.43 -7.22
C THR A 100 -5.78 -3.38 -7.69
N PHE A 101 -4.83 -3.67 -6.81
CA PHE A 101 -3.79 -4.67 -6.98
C PHE A 101 -4.11 -5.89 -6.10
N ARG A 102 -4.27 -7.05 -6.74
CA ARG A 102 -4.66 -8.29 -6.06
C ARG A 102 -3.70 -9.41 -6.40
N TYR A 103 -3.12 -10.04 -5.38
CA TYR A 103 -2.30 -11.23 -5.60
C TYR A 103 -3.14 -12.50 -5.36
N VAL A 104 -3.20 -13.39 -6.36
CA VAL A 104 -4.01 -14.63 -6.31
C VAL A 104 -3.16 -15.89 -6.51
N GLY A 105 -1.84 -15.79 -6.39
CA GLY A 105 -0.92 -16.91 -6.45
C GLY A 105 -0.80 -17.69 -5.14
N SER A 106 0.05 -18.70 -5.14
CA SER A 106 0.36 -19.54 -3.97
C SER A 106 1.71 -19.21 -3.33
N ASP A 107 2.58 -18.48 -4.03
CA ASP A 107 3.92 -18.16 -3.56
C ASP A 107 3.90 -16.95 -2.61
N GLN A 108 4.99 -16.75 -1.87
CA GLN A 108 5.11 -15.67 -0.90
C GLN A 108 5.35 -14.32 -1.58
N HIS A 109 4.27 -13.63 -1.96
CA HIS A 109 4.33 -12.31 -2.57
C HIS A 109 3.35 -11.33 -1.94
N SER A 110 3.75 -10.06 -1.94
CA SER A 110 2.90 -8.91 -1.62
C SER A 110 2.20 -8.39 -2.88
N ALA A 111 1.06 -7.71 -2.70
CA ALA A 111 0.36 -7.13 -3.84
C ALA A 111 1.11 -5.92 -4.43
N ILE A 112 1.76 -5.11 -3.61
CA ILE A 112 2.55 -3.95 -4.05
C ILE A 112 3.94 -4.01 -3.40
N ASN A 113 4.98 -3.89 -4.22
CA ASN A 113 6.37 -3.83 -3.76
C ASN A 113 7.02 -2.53 -4.22
N VAL A 114 7.61 -1.78 -3.30
CA VAL A 114 8.22 -0.47 -3.53
C VAL A 114 9.65 -0.47 -2.99
N LEU A 115 10.62 -0.54 -3.88
CA LEU A 115 12.05 -0.54 -3.57
C LEU A 115 12.70 0.77 -4.03
N ASP A 116 13.36 1.51 -3.13
CA ASP A 116 14.14 2.71 -3.43
C ASP A 116 13.43 3.71 -4.37
N SER A 117 12.15 3.93 -4.14
CA SER A 117 11.29 4.72 -5.03
C SER A 117 10.66 5.90 -4.30
N SER A 118 10.35 6.98 -5.04
CA SER A 118 9.82 8.23 -4.49
C SER A 118 8.53 8.71 -5.19
N CYS A 119 7.80 7.82 -5.85
CA CYS A 119 6.53 8.13 -6.49
C CYS A 119 5.37 8.19 -5.49
N MET A 120 4.25 8.76 -5.92
CA MET A 120 2.99 8.77 -5.17
C MET A 120 2.12 7.58 -5.57
N ILE A 121 1.58 6.86 -4.57
CA ILE A 121 0.56 5.83 -4.75
C ILE A 121 -0.67 6.29 -3.98
N THR A 122 -1.78 6.51 -4.67
CA THR A 122 -2.98 7.11 -4.05
C THR A 122 -4.27 6.52 -4.60
N SER A 123 -5.31 6.52 -3.77
CA SER A 123 -6.65 6.02 -4.13
C SER A 123 -6.63 4.62 -4.75
N CYS A 124 -5.69 3.77 -4.29
CA CYS A 124 -5.52 2.38 -4.71
C CYS A 124 -6.01 1.43 -3.61
N ARG A 125 -6.19 0.16 -4.01
CA ARG A 125 -6.41 -0.95 -3.06
C ARG A 125 -5.33 -2.01 -3.26
N ALA A 126 -4.79 -2.56 -2.15
CA ALA A 126 -3.87 -3.69 -2.15
C ALA A 126 -4.46 -4.82 -1.29
N THR A 127 -4.65 -6.00 -1.88
CA THR A 127 -5.39 -7.08 -1.21
C THR A 127 -4.88 -8.47 -1.59
N GLU A 128 -5.15 -9.44 -0.71
CA GLU A 128 -4.88 -10.88 -0.88
C GLU A 128 -3.38 -11.24 -1.04
N GLY A 129 -2.46 -10.36 -0.60
CA GLY A 129 -1.04 -10.73 -0.48
C GLY A 129 -0.84 -11.92 0.46
N ILE A 130 -0.03 -12.90 0.05
CA ILE A 130 0.40 -14.02 0.92
C ILE A 130 1.42 -13.52 1.96
N LEU A 131 2.13 -12.48 1.67
CA LEU A 131 2.86 -11.64 2.61
C LEU A 131 2.02 -10.41 2.94
N SER A 132 2.67 -9.29 3.17
CA SER A 132 1.99 -8.02 3.40
C SER A 132 1.31 -7.50 2.13
N GLY A 133 0.27 -6.67 2.27
CA GLY A 133 -0.39 -6.05 1.13
C GLY A 133 0.56 -5.14 0.35
N VAL A 134 1.31 -4.31 1.09
CA VAL A 134 2.29 -3.36 0.56
C VAL A 134 3.60 -3.51 1.31
N VAL A 135 4.70 -3.58 0.58
CA VAL A 135 6.07 -3.60 1.12
C VAL A 135 6.82 -2.40 0.61
N ILE A 136 7.39 -1.57 1.51
CA ILE A 136 8.15 -0.36 1.22
C ILE A 136 9.53 -0.50 1.85
N TYR A 137 10.58 -0.56 1.05
CA TYR A 137 11.92 -0.87 1.57
C TYR A 137 13.06 -0.25 0.77
N GLY A 138 14.20 -0.13 1.43
CA GLY A 138 15.42 0.45 0.87
C GLY A 138 15.72 1.86 1.40
N PRO A 139 17.00 2.23 1.58
CA PRO A 139 17.40 3.47 2.22
C PRO A 139 17.06 4.73 1.42
N GLU A 140 16.84 4.60 0.11
CA GLU A 140 16.40 5.69 -0.77
C GLU A 140 14.88 5.69 -1.01
N CYS A 141 14.13 4.83 -0.32
CA CYS A 141 12.70 4.67 -0.52
C CYS A 141 11.92 5.73 0.27
N ARG A 142 11.35 6.72 -0.44
CA ARG A 142 10.57 7.84 0.13
C ARG A 142 9.25 8.08 -0.63
N PRO A 143 8.43 7.07 -0.87
CA PRO A 143 7.16 7.26 -1.56
C PRO A 143 6.13 7.99 -0.68
N ALA A 144 5.18 8.65 -1.33
CA ALA A 144 3.94 9.08 -0.69
C ALA A 144 2.85 8.03 -0.94
N PHE A 145 2.43 7.33 0.12
CA PHE A 145 1.36 6.34 0.09
C PHE A 145 0.13 6.90 0.80
N ILE A 146 -0.83 7.43 0.03
CA ILE A 146 -1.90 8.30 0.56
C ILE A 146 -3.29 7.88 0.06
N ASP A 147 -4.29 7.87 0.95
CA ASP A 147 -5.70 7.56 0.62
C ASP A 147 -5.87 6.17 -0.03
N ASN A 148 -5.17 5.16 0.47
CA ASN A 148 -5.28 3.80 -0.02
C ASN A 148 -6.03 2.90 0.96
N GLU A 149 -6.58 1.80 0.45
CA GLU A 149 -7.13 0.70 1.23
C GLU A 149 -6.19 -0.51 1.13
N VAL A 150 -5.78 -1.05 2.29
CA VAL A 150 -4.91 -2.23 2.35
C VAL A 150 -5.56 -3.27 3.25
N SER A 151 -6.12 -4.31 2.65
CA SER A 151 -7.02 -5.21 3.38
C SER A 151 -6.87 -6.68 3.00
N CYS A 152 -7.23 -7.57 3.93
CA CYS A 152 -7.30 -9.02 3.69
C CYS A 152 -5.98 -9.63 3.22
N ASN A 153 -4.84 -9.16 3.72
CA ASN A 153 -3.52 -9.72 3.46
C ASN A 153 -3.14 -10.72 4.58
N ARG A 154 -2.35 -11.75 4.25
CA ARG A 154 -2.02 -12.82 5.22
C ARG A 154 -0.95 -12.44 6.24
N GLU A 155 -0.28 -11.33 6.05
CA GLU A 155 0.58 -10.72 7.05
C GLU A 155 0.07 -9.31 7.37
N SER A 156 0.96 -8.31 7.38
CA SER A 156 0.59 -6.93 7.65
C SER A 156 -0.05 -6.24 6.44
N GLY A 157 -0.84 -5.21 6.68
CA GLY A 157 -1.32 -4.37 5.59
C GLY A 157 -0.15 -3.69 4.88
N ILE A 158 0.57 -2.82 5.59
CA ILE A 158 1.77 -2.11 5.09
C ILE A 158 2.97 -2.54 5.92
N PHE A 159 4.08 -2.87 5.27
CA PHE A 159 5.34 -3.20 5.92
C PHE A 159 6.45 -2.29 5.42
N VAL A 160 7.08 -1.54 6.34
CA VAL A 160 8.18 -0.59 6.07
C VAL A 160 9.45 -1.10 6.72
N PHE A 161 10.54 -1.23 5.96
CA PHE A 161 11.81 -1.72 6.52
C PHE A 161 13.04 -1.32 5.69
N ALA A 162 14.22 -1.75 6.13
CA ALA A 162 15.51 -1.53 5.46
C ALA A 162 15.81 -0.04 5.18
N GLY A 163 15.50 0.84 6.13
CA GLY A 163 15.84 2.26 6.05
C GLY A 163 14.85 3.14 5.27
N ALA A 164 13.71 2.61 4.86
CA ALA A 164 12.71 3.36 4.11
C ALA A 164 12.04 4.47 4.96
N GLN A 165 11.76 5.62 4.34
CA GLN A 165 11.20 6.81 4.99
C GLN A 165 9.96 7.34 4.24
N PRO A 166 8.91 6.53 4.05
CA PRO A 166 7.70 6.94 3.34
C PRO A 166 6.86 7.91 4.16
N ARG A 167 6.06 8.72 3.46
CA ARG A 167 4.87 9.34 4.03
C ARG A 167 3.68 8.43 3.80
N VAL A 168 3.12 7.87 4.87
CA VAL A 168 1.94 6.99 4.85
C VAL A 168 0.79 7.73 5.52
N ALA A 169 -0.17 8.22 4.74
CA ALA A 169 -1.20 9.10 5.27
C ALA A 169 -2.60 8.75 4.73
N ASP A 170 -3.61 8.96 5.58
CA ASP A 170 -5.02 8.82 5.22
C ASP A 170 -5.40 7.42 4.69
N ASN A 171 -4.64 6.37 5.04
CA ASN A 171 -4.91 5.02 4.57
C ASN A 171 -5.80 4.23 5.54
N VAL A 172 -6.54 3.27 4.98
CA VAL A 172 -7.31 2.29 5.75
C VAL A 172 -6.62 0.93 5.64
N CYS A 173 -6.10 0.42 6.75
CA CYS A 173 -5.45 -0.88 6.87
C CYS A 173 -6.32 -1.79 7.74
N ARG A 174 -7.09 -2.71 7.13
CA ARG A 174 -8.09 -3.49 7.88
C ARG A 174 -8.15 -4.97 7.49
N GLY A 175 -8.51 -5.81 8.45
CA GLY A 175 -8.72 -7.24 8.20
C GLY A 175 -7.45 -7.97 7.74
N ASN A 176 -6.26 -7.48 8.08
CA ASN A 176 -5.00 -8.16 7.79
C ASN A 176 -4.70 -9.16 8.92
N HIS A 177 -4.05 -10.29 8.58
CA HIS A 177 -3.86 -11.36 9.56
C HIS A 177 -2.80 -11.04 10.63
N HIS A 178 -1.96 -10.04 10.43
CA HIS A 178 -1.04 -9.59 11.48
C HIS A 178 -1.37 -8.15 11.88
N PHE A 179 -0.67 -7.18 11.39
CA PHE A 179 -0.77 -5.77 11.77
C PHE A 179 -1.38 -4.92 10.65
N GLY A 180 -2.01 -3.82 11.02
CA GLY A 180 -2.39 -2.82 10.01
C GLY A 180 -1.14 -2.23 9.34
N ILE A 181 -0.19 -1.73 10.14
CA ILE A 181 1.11 -1.21 9.68
C ILE A 181 2.23 -1.80 10.56
N ALA A 182 3.29 -2.31 9.95
CA ALA A 182 4.49 -2.75 10.67
C ALA A 182 5.72 -1.99 10.16
N VAL A 183 6.62 -1.61 11.08
CA VAL A 183 7.87 -0.90 10.79
C VAL A 183 9.01 -1.57 11.51
N ARG A 184 10.10 -1.86 10.80
CA ARG A 184 11.31 -2.42 11.42
C ARG A 184 12.59 -1.83 10.82
N ASP A 185 13.68 -2.12 11.49
CA ASP A 185 15.07 -1.84 11.16
C ASP A 185 15.49 -0.37 11.40
N GLN A 186 16.70 -0.23 11.84
CA GLN A 186 17.36 1.07 12.00
C GLN A 186 17.33 1.87 10.68
N GLY A 187 17.03 3.16 10.77
CA GLY A 187 16.92 4.07 9.62
C GLY A 187 15.54 4.07 8.98
N SER A 188 14.67 3.08 9.27
CA SER A 188 13.28 3.14 8.87
C SER A 188 12.56 4.19 9.70
N ARG A 189 12.01 5.23 9.03
CA ARG A 189 11.42 6.40 9.68
C ARG A 189 10.21 6.93 8.90
N PRO A 190 9.10 6.18 8.83
CA PRO A 190 7.89 6.67 8.20
C PRO A 190 7.24 7.83 8.96
N GLU A 191 6.58 8.71 8.20
CA GLU A 191 5.54 9.60 8.73
C GLU A 191 4.19 8.90 8.61
N LEU A 192 3.58 8.52 9.74
CA LEU A 192 2.28 7.86 9.81
C LEU A 192 1.23 8.86 10.27
N VAL A 193 0.41 9.36 9.36
CA VAL A 193 -0.51 10.47 9.62
C VAL A 193 -1.95 10.09 9.22
N ARG A 194 -2.90 10.23 10.16
CA ARG A 194 -4.34 9.98 9.92
C ARG A 194 -4.66 8.61 9.28
N ASN A 195 -3.86 7.58 9.55
CA ASN A 195 -4.17 6.23 9.10
C ASN A 195 -5.19 5.58 10.04
N ARG A 196 -6.06 4.75 9.49
CA ARG A 196 -6.99 3.92 10.24
C ARG A 196 -6.57 2.46 10.15
N CYS A 197 -6.18 1.87 11.30
CA CYS A 197 -5.82 0.46 11.43
C CYS A 197 -6.88 -0.25 12.28
N SER A 198 -7.77 -1.02 11.67
CA SER A 198 -8.87 -1.69 12.39
C SER A 198 -9.07 -3.14 11.95
N ASP A 199 -9.67 -3.94 12.82
CA ASP A 199 -10.04 -5.32 12.53
C ASP A 199 -8.84 -6.21 12.10
N ASN A 200 -7.61 -5.85 12.48
CA ASN A 200 -6.44 -6.67 12.21
C ASN A 200 -6.31 -7.75 13.29
N TRP A 201 -5.85 -8.96 12.90
CA TRP A 201 -5.84 -10.13 13.77
C TRP A 201 -4.81 -10.05 14.90
N LEU A 202 -3.84 -9.18 14.82
CA LEU A 202 -2.95 -8.88 15.94
C LEU A 202 -3.21 -7.45 16.43
N SER A 203 -2.43 -6.49 16.02
CA SER A 203 -2.52 -5.12 16.52
C SER A 203 -2.62 -4.10 15.38
N GLY A 204 -2.99 -2.86 15.71
CA GLY A 204 -3.08 -1.80 14.73
C GLY A 204 -1.73 -1.50 14.09
N MET A 205 -0.70 -1.24 14.92
CA MET A 205 0.66 -0.95 14.45
C MET A 205 1.72 -1.71 15.26
N LEU A 206 2.85 -2.05 14.61
CA LEU A 206 4.03 -2.67 15.24
C LEU A 206 5.31 -1.91 14.87
N PHE A 207 6.18 -1.69 15.86
CA PHE A 207 7.52 -1.09 15.69
C PHE A 207 8.58 -1.94 16.41
N PHE A 208 9.65 -2.31 15.70
CA PHE A 208 10.68 -3.19 16.26
C PHE A 208 12.04 -3.06 15.57
N HIS A 209 13.10 -3.59 16.20
CA HIS A 209 14.48 -3.56 15.69
C HIS A 209 14.96 -2.15 15.35
N HIS A 210 14.95 -1.25 16.35
CA HIS A 210 15.40 0.14 16.22
C HIS A 210 14.61 0.98 15.19
N ALA A 211 13.36 0.61 14.89
CA ALA A 211 12.50 1.40 14.04
C ALA A 211 12.21 2.78 14.66
N GLU A 212 12.10 3.80 13.84
CA GLU A 212 11.65 5.12 14.24
C GLU A 212 10.35 5.46 13.51
N ALA A 213 9.46 6.27 14.08
CA ALA A 213 8.27 6.73 13.39
C ALA A 213 7.69 8.00 14.00
N LEU A 214 7.10 8.86 13.16
CA LEU A 214 6.20 9.93 13.57
C LEU A 214 4.76 9.44 13.45
N LEU A 215 3.98 9.53 14.55
CA LEU A 215 2.59 9.09 14.61
C LEU A 215 1.68 10.27 14.97
N VAL A 216 0.85 10.73 14.03
CA VAL A 216 -0.07 11.86 14.25
C VAL A 216 -1.47 11.50 13.74
N ASP A 217 -2.46 11.70 14.60
CA ASP A 217 -3.89 11.54 14.30
C ASP A 217 -4.28 10.15 13.76
N ASN A 218 -3.51 9.11 14.05
CA ASN A 218 -3.88 7.77 13.62
C ASN A 218 -4.97 7.17 14.51
N VAL A 219 -5.78 6.30 13.93
CA VAL A 219 -6.86 5.59 14.63
C VAL A 219 -6.54 4.08 14.56
N CYS A 220 -6.21 3.47 15.69
CA CYS A 220 -5.95 2.04 15.83
C CYS A 220 -6.97 1.45 16.79
N THR A 221 -8.09 0.95 16.27
CA THR A 221 -9.24 0.46 17.06
C THR A 221 -9.71 -0.89 16.57
N ASP A 222 -10.39 -1.62 17.44
CA ASP A 222 -11.06 -2.88 17.07
C ASP A 222 -10.10 -3.96 16.52
N ASN A 223 -8.79 -3.86 16.82
CA ASN A 223 -7.83 -4.91 16.51
C ASN A 223 -7.89 -5.98 17.60
N VAL A 224 -7.51 -7.23 17.28
CA VAL A 224 -7.65 -8.35 18.22
C VAL A 224 -6.80 -8.18 19.50
N HIS A 225 -5.65 -7.50 19.40
CA HIS A 225 -4.78 -7.30 20.57
C HIS A 225 -4.67 -5.82 20.99
N TRP A 226 -3.70 -5.09 20.49
CA TRP A 226 -3.32 -3.76 20.94
C TRP A 226 -3.55 -2.71 19.84
N GLY A 227 -3.69 -1.45 20.23
CA GLY A 227 -3.62 -0.35 19.28
C GLY A 227 -2.24 -0.24 18.64
N VAL A 228 -1.20 -0.16 19.48
CA VAL A 228 0.21 -0.08 19.08
C VAL A 228 1.04 -1.06 19.91
N VAL A 229 2.00 -1.73 19.27
CA VAL A 229 3.05 -2.51 19.92
C VAL A 229 4.39 -1.96 19.50
N ALA A 230 5.34 -1.85 20.43
CA ALA A 230 6.71 -1.44 20.12
C ALA A 230 7.72 -2.19 20.99
N THR A 231 8.90 -2.44 20.44
CA THR A 231 10.04 -2.90 21.24
C THR A 231 10.72 -1.70 21.90
N PRO A 232 11.39 -1.87 23.06
CA PRO A 232 12.01 -0.77 23.84
C PRO A 232 13.12 -0.02 23.07
N ASP A 233 13.71 -0.64 22.06
CA ASP A 233 14.72 -0.06 21.19
C ASP A 233 14.13 0.81 20.06
N SER A 234 12.81 0.79 19.88
CA SER A 234 12.12 1.62 18.90
C SER A 234 11.89 3.04 19.40
N ARG A 235 11.91 4.03 18.50
CA ARG A 235 11.75 5.45 18.81
C ARG A 235 10.51 6.03 18.16
N LEU A 236 9.48 6.28 18.95
CA LEU A 236 8.22 6.85 18.47
C LEU A 236 8.14 8.33 18.81
N SER A 237 7.57 9.11 17.92
CA SER A 237 7.27 10.54 18.12
C SER A 237 5.76 10.79 17.88
N PRO A 238 4.99 11.21 18.87
CA PRO A 238 5.42 11.46 20.25
C PRO A 238 5.90 10.18 20.95
N PRO A 239 6.62 10.29 22.07
CA PRO A 239 7.06 9.14 22.85
C PRO A 239 5.85 8.37 23.42
N PRO A 240 6.05 7.12 23.91
CA PRO A 240 4.96 6.22 24.30
C PRO A 240 3.91 6.80 25.25
N ASP A 241 4.32 7.61 26.22
CA ASP A 241 3.45 8.31 27.18
C ASP A 241 2.60 9.43 26.55
N GLY A 242 3.00 9.95 25.41
CA GLY A 242 2.29 10.97 24.63
C GLY A 242 1.47 10.44 23.46
N LEU A 243 1.60 9.16 23.09
CA LEU A 243 0.96 8.61 21.89
C LEU A 243 -0.56 8.74 21.89
N ALA A 244 -1.21 8.46 23.01
CA ALA A 244 -2.67 8.53 23.14
C ALA A 244 -3.21 9.97 23.06
N GLY A 245 -2.36 10.98 23.27
CA GLY A 245 -2.74 12.39 23.10
C GLY A 245 -2.82 12.85 21.64
N SER A 246 -2.14 12.13 20.76
CA SER A 246 -2.06 12.45 19.33
C SER A 246 -2.69 11.38 18.43
N ASN A 247 -3.18 10.29 19.02
CA ASN A 247 -3.74 9.16 18.25
C ASN A 247 -4.90 8.54 19.03
N VAL A 248 -5.85 7.94 18.34
CA VAL A 248 -6.93 7.16 18.94
C VAL A 248 -6.53 5.68 18.94
N LEU A 249 -6.23 5.12 20.10
CA LEU A 249 -5.67 3.76 20.24
C LEU A 249 -6.62 2.77 20.96
N VAL A 250 -7.85 3.13 21.20
CA VAL A 250 -8.88 2.34 21.87
C VAL A 250 -10.23 2.50 21.16
N PRO A 251 -11.12 1.51 21.19
CA PRO A 251 -10.97 0.24 21.92
C PRO A 251 -10.11 -0.79 21.18
N ASN A 252 -9.32 -1.53 21.94
CA ASN A 252 -8.69 -2.79 21.53
C ASN A 252 -8.68 -3.71 22.76
N PRO A 253 -8.94 -5.02 22.67
CA PRO A 253 -9.15 -5.88 23.84
C PRO A 253 -8.00 -5.90 24.85
N ARG A 254 -6.76 -5.82 24.41
CA ARG A 254 -5.60 -5.78 25.32
C ARG A 254 -5.17 -4.36 25.72
N GLY A 255 -5.63 -3.33 25.02
CA GLY A 255 -5.38 -1.91 25.34
C GLY A 255 -4.78 -1.08 24.22
N ALA A 256 -4.35 0.15 24.58
CA ALA A 256 -3.86 1.15 23.65
C ALA A 256 -2.45 0.86 23.15
N LEU A 257 -1.51 0.56 24.06
CA LEU A 257 -0.08 0.46 23.82
C LEU A 257 0.54 -0.69 24.62
N HIS A 258 1.45 -1.39 23.98
CA HIS A 258 2.28 -2.43 24.61
C HIS A 258 3.75 -2.24 24.23
N ILE A 259 4.62 -2.08 25.22
CA ILE A 259 6.07 -2.06 25.03
C ILE A 259 6.63 -3.40 25.53
N THR A 260 7.31 -4.14 24.67
CA THR A 260 7.74 -5.50 25.00
C THR A 260 9.02 -5.90 24.28
N ASP A 261 9.86 -6.69 24.99
CA ASP A 261 11.01 -7.40 24.43
C ASP A 261 10.65 -8.81 23.95
N GLU A 262 9.38 -9.22 24.03
CA GLU A 262 8.93 -10.53 23.62
C GLU A 262 9.20 -10.78 22.13
N PRO A 263 9.59 -11.98 21.75
CA PRO A 263 9.74 -12.37 20.34
C PRO A 263 8.43 -12.15 19.57
N LEU A 264 8.51 -11.73 18.32
CA LEU A 264 7.33 -11.52 17.47
C LEU A 264 6.38 -12.73 17.41
N SER A 265 6.93 -13.95 17.55
CA SER A 265 6.16 -15.19 17.62
C SER A 265 5.26 -15.29 18.85
N GLU A 266 5.49 -14.49 19.89
CA GLU A 266 4.72 -14.47 21.15
C GLU A 266 3.77 -13.27 21.25
N ILE A 267 4.03 -12.20 20.51
CA ILE A 267 3.17 -11.00 20.47
C ILE A 267 1.75 -11.33 19.98
N GLY A 268 1.58 -12.44 19.28
CA GLY A 268 0.32 -12.92 18.71
C GLY A 268 -0.40 -14.01 19.51
N ARG A 269 0.09 -14.40 20.70
CA ARG A 269 -0.50 -15.46 21.53
C ARG A 269 -1.43 -14.94 22.66
#